data_a9e21008f42afea6abb2bb7658d6ca6a
#
_entry.id   a9e21008f42afea6abb2bb7658d6ca6a
#
_cell.length_a   1.000
_cell.length_b   1.000
_cell.length_c   1.000
_cell.angle_alpha   90.00
_cell.angle_beta   90.00
_cell.angle_gamma   90.00
#
_symmetry.space_group_name_H-M   'P 1'
#
loop_
_entity.id
_entity.type
_entity.pdbx_description
1 polymer ?
#
loop_
_entity_poly.entity_id
_entity_poly.type
_entity_poly.pdbx_seq_one_letter_code
_entity_poly.pdbx_strand_id
1 'polypeptide(L)'
;MGFSLSWAALKGGTLDMICDATGLVSTGKFEEIAESDFVAAALPTFWYLFLWNGDEIPDEVLKRLSAYGKVVSCYVEDHVMLTSASGWSGEKRVWGVEHYGGEKGILHLEAEGNLPDEFGRIRDKFFAQQKSAGSAHADVDYVYEIPAELARALTGFRHDQDMPGMGMQPYEVLEPPQEYKQQIAFQSAWSRMVRRERNDAY
;
A
#
# COMPACT_ATOMS: atom_id res chain seq x y z
N MET A 1 -4.21 18.33 5.86
CA MET A 1 -4.52 17.43 4.73
C MET A 1 -3.92 16.09 5.09
N GLY A 2 -4.70 15.02 5.10
CA GLY A 2 -4.23 13.67 5.40
C GLY A 2 -4.13 12.83 4.13
N PHE A 3 -3.39 11.73 4.18
CA PHE A 3 -3.31 10.76 3.10
C PHE A 3 -4.49 9.79 3.15
N SER A 4 -4.98 9.40 1.96
CA SER A 4 -5.87 8.26 1.74
C SER A 4 -5.37 7.59 0.46
N LEU A 5 -4.53 6.60 0.60
CA LEU A 5 -3.88 5.94 -0.53
C LEU A 5 -3.37 4.55 -0.16
N SER A 6 -3.15 3.75 -1.18
CA SER A 6 -2.45 2.47 -1.04
C SER A 6 -1.39 2.29 -2.12
N TRP A 7 -0.42 1.45 -1.82
CA TRP A 7 0.58 1.06 -2.80
C TRP A 7 1.02 -0.39 -2.62
N ALA A 8 1.48 -0.97 -3.70
CA ALA A 8 2.09 -2.29 -3.73
C ALA A 8 3.41 -2.22 -4.50
N ALA A 9 4.43 -2.89 -4.00
CA ALA A 9 5.71 -3.03 -4.68
C ALA A 9 5.95 -4.50 -5.01
N LEU A 10 6.22 -4.80 -6.29
CA LEU A 10 6.55 -6.12 -6.82
C LEU A 10 8.07 -6.24 -6.99
N LYS A 11 8.70 -7.22 -6.35
CA LYS A 11 10.14 -7.41 -6.47
C LYS A 11 10.54 -7.94 -7.84
N GLY A 12 11.44 -7.21 -8.54
CA GLY A 12 11.83 -7.54 -9.92
C GLY A 12 10.70 -7.38 -10.93
N GLY A 13 9.66 -6.61 -10.58
CA GLY A 13 8.51 -6.36 -11.43
C GLY A 13 8.81 -5.47 -12.63
N THR A 14 7.83 -5.40 -13.52
CA THR A 14 7.80 -4.51 -14.69
C THR A 14 6.44 -3.85 -14.81
N LEU A 15 6.35 -2.79 -15.63
CA LEU A 15 5.08 -2.14 -15.94
C LEU A 15 4.04 -3.13 -16.49
N ASP A 16 4.45 -4.00 -17.40
CA ASP A 16 3.54 -4.99 -18.01
C ASP A 16 2.91 -5.92 -16.96
N MET A 17 3.68 -6.35 -15.96
CA MET A 17 3.16 -7.18 -14.85
C MET A 17 2.15 -6.42 -14.00
N ILE A 18 2.40 -5.12 -13.75
CA ILE A 18 1.44 -4.26 -13.04
C ILE A 18 0.16 -4.13 -13.86
N CYS A 19 0.26 -3.80 -15.15
CA CYS A 19 -0.89 -3.65 -16.04
C CYS A 19 -1.71 -4.95 -16.14
N ASP A 20 -1.05 -6.09 -16.27
CA ASP A 20 -1.73 -7.40 -16.35
C ASP A 20 -2.47 -7.72 -15.04
N ALA A 21 -1.85 -7.51 -13.88
CA ALA A 21 -2.46 -7.81 -12.60
C ALA A 21 -3.61 -6.85 -12.24
N THR A 22 -3.50 -5.58 -12.61
CA THR A 22 -4.49 -4.53 -12.28
C THR A 22 -5.59 -4.40 -13.31
N GLY A 23 -5.34 -4.78 -14.56
CA GLY A 23 -6.22 -4.51 -15.70
C GLY A 23 -6.16 -3.06 -16.19
N LEU A 24 -5.19 -2.27 -15.71
CA LEU A 24 -4.94 -0.89 -16.15
C LEU A 24 -4.03 -0.88 -17.37
N VAL A 25 -4.01 0.24 -18.08
CA VAL A 25 -3.14 0.48 -19.23
C VAL A 25 -2.28 1.72 -19.02
N SER A 26 -1.05 1.68 -19.52
CA SER A 26 -0.18 2.86 -19.56
C SER A 26 -0.76 3.93 -20.46
N THR A 27 -0.67 5.18 -20.03
CA THR A 27 -1.02 6.34 -20.85
C THR A 27 0.19 6.93 -21.59
N GLY A 28 1.39 6.51 -21.23
CA GLY A 28 2.65 7.13 -21.69
C GLY A 28 2.92 8.52 -21.11
N LYS A 29 2.10 8.98 -20.15
CA LYS A 29 2.32 10.24 -19.42
C LYS A 29 3.09 9.96 -18.13
N PHE A 30 3.91 10.92 -17.72
CA PHE A 30 4.71 10.80 -16.50
C PHE A 30 4.50 12.01 -15.60
N GLU A 31 4.58 11.80 -14.29
CA GLU A 31 4.43 12.80 -13.25
C GLU A 31 5.68 12.85 -12.35
N GLU A 32 5.96 14.03 -11.81
CA GLU A 32 6.99 14.24 -10.79
C GLU A 32 6.50 13.76 -9.41
N ILE A 33 5.23 14.04 -9.11
CA ILE A 33 4.52 13.64 -7.88
C ILE A 33 3.33 12.78 -8.30
N ALA A 34 3.03 11.74 -7.53
CA ALA A 34 1.94 10.80 -7.80
C ALA A 34 0.58 11.44 -7.48
N GLU A 35 0.05 12.27 -8.40
CA GLU A 35 -1.23 12.98 -8.25
C GLU A 35 -2.42 12.28 -8.93
N SER A 36 -2.14 11.49 -9.99
CA SER A 36 -3.18 10.72 -10.69
C SER A 36 -3.70 9.56 -9.83
N ASP A 37 -4.94 9.12 -10.11
CA ASP A 37 -5.57 8.02 -9.37
C ASP A 37 -4.69 6.77 -9.32
N PHE A 38 -4.05 6.44 -10.43
CA PHE A 38 -3.17 5.27 -10.54
C PHE A 38 -1.85 5.64 -11.20
N VAL A 39 -0.76 5.30 -10.53
CA VAL A 39 0.58 5.47 -11.09
C VAL A 39 1.45 4.26 -10.83
N ALA A 40 2.48 4.10 -11.64
CA ALA A 40 3.49 3.07 -11.46
C ALA A 40 4.90 3.64 -11.63
N ALA A 41 5.89 3.07 -10.93
CA ALA A 41 7.27 3.52 -11.01
C ALA A 41 8.27 2.40 -10.74
N ALA A 42 9.40 2.42 -11.44
CA ALA A 42 10.54 1.59 -11.08
C ALA A 42 11.29 2.20 -9.89
N LEU A 43 11.47 1.45 -8.82
CA LEU A 43 12.24 1.90 -7.65
C LEU A 43 13.71 1.53 -7.79
N PRO A 44 14.66 2.38 -7.31
CA PRO A 44 16.10 2.09 -7.33
C PRO A 44 16.49 0.80 -6.58
N THR A 45 15.62 0.28 -5.75
CA THR A 45 15.80 -0.92 -4.91
C THR A 45 15.38 -2.22 -5.59
N PHE A 46 15.21 -2.23 -6.91
CA PHE A 46 14.75 -3.39 -7.71
C PHE A 46 13.32 -3.83 -7.40
N TRP A 47 12.48 -2.93 -6.92
CA TRP A 47 11.04 -3.10 -6.82
C TRP A 47 10.36 -2.28 -7.91
N TYR A 48 9.15 -2.68 -8.29
CA TYR A 48 8.27 -1.92 -9.18
C TYR A 48 7.02 -1.53 -8.40
N LEU A 49 6.81 -0.23 -8.24
CA LEU A 49 5.71 0.35 -7.48
C LEU A 49 4.45 0.44 -8.34
N PHE A 50 3.32 0.11 -7.75
CA PHE A 50 1.98 0.52 -8.14
C PHE A 50 1.37 1.30 -6.99
N LEU A 51 0.84 2.49 -7.23
CA LEU A 51 0.21 3.35 -6.24
C LEU A 51 -1.20 3.72 -6.71
N TRP A 52 -2.14 3.64 -5.82
CA TRP A 52 -3.52 4.05 -6.00
C TRP A 52 -3.89 5.14 -5.00
N ASN A 53 -4.22 6.35 -5.50
CA ASN A 53 -4.71 7.48 -4.72
C ASN A 53 -6.22 7.32 -4.52
N GLY A 54 -6.66 6.93 -3.34
CA GLY A 54 -8.08 6.94 -2.99
C GLY A 54 -8.59 5.77 -2.17
N ASP A 55 -8.12 4.54 -2.37
CA ASP A 55 -8.68 3.38 -1.63
C ASP A 55 -7.63 2.29 -1.44
N GLU A 56 -7.98 1.25 -0.70
CA GLU A 56 -7.13 0.08 -0.48
C GLU A 56 -7.05 -0.79 -1.74
N ILE A 57 -5.83 -1.20 -2.13
CA ILE A 57 -5.62 -2.17 -3.22
C ILE A 57 -6.28 -3.49 -2.82
N PRO A 58 -7.21 -4.03 -3.64
CA PRO A 58 -7.89 -5.28 -3.32
C PRO A 58 -6.94 -6.47 -3.20
N ASP A 59 -7.24 -7.37 -2.28
CA ASP A 59 -6.50 -8.61 -2.09
C ASP A 59 -6.36 -9.43 -3.39
N GLU A 60 -7.38 -9.42 -4.25
CA GLU A 60 -7.33 -10.12 -5.54
C GLU A 60 -6.28 -9.53 -6.49
N VAL A 61 -6.04 -8.23 -6.44
CA VAL A 61 -4.95 -7.59 -7.20
C VAL A 61 -3.60 -7.97 -6.61
N LEU A 62 -3.46 -7.92 -5.27
CA LEU A 62 -2.23 -8.32 -4.57
C LEU A 62 -1.89 -9.79 -4.81
N LYS A 63 -2.91 -10.65 -4.81
CA LYS A 63 -2.79 -12.07 -5.17
C LYS A 63 -2.26 -12.24 -6.58
N ARG A 64 -2.87 -11.60 -7.61
CA ARG A 64 -2.39 -11.64 -9.00
C ARG A 64 -0.96 -11.12 -9.14
N LEU A 65 -0.64 -9.98 -8.52
CA LEU A 65 0.73 -9.45 -8.49
C LEU A 65 1.71 -10.47 -7.90
N SER A 66 1.32 -11.15 -6.83
CA SER A 66 2.18 -12.10 -6.14
C SER A 66 2.42 -13.42 -6.89
N ALA A 67 1.69 -13.67 -7.98
CA ALA A 67 2.01 -14.73 -8.93
C ALA A 67 3.32 -14.48 -9.68
N TYR A 68 3.69 -13.21 -9.91
CA TYR A 68 4.94 -12.81 -10.56
C TYR A 68 6.14 -12.79 -9.61
N GLY A 69 5.93 -12.61 -8.31
CA GLY A 69 7.02 -12.51 -7.34
C GLY A 69 6.57 -12.08 -5.95
N LYS A 70 7.53 -11.70 -5.11
CA LYS A 70 7.20 -11.17 -3.78
C LYS A 70 6.59 -9.78 -3.91
N VAL A 71 5.48 -9.54 -3.20
CA VAL A 71 4.81 -8.26 -3.11
C VAL A 71 4.81 -7.78 -1.66
N VAL A 72 5.03 -6.50 -1.47
CA VAL A 72 4.78 -5.76 -0.22
C VAL A 72 3.76 -4.69 -0.53
N SER A 73 2.68 -4.61 0.24
CA SER A 73 1.68 -3.56 0.13
C SER A 73 1.59 -2.74 1.41
N CYS A 74 1.12 -1.51 1.28
CA CYS A 74 0.82 -0.61 2.38
C CYS A 74 -0.45 0.19 2.04
N TYR A 75 -1.33 0.35 3.02
CA TYR A 75 -2.49 1.22 2.97
C TYR A 75 -2.42 2.24 4.10
N VAL A 76 -2.79 3.48 3.80
CA VAL A 76 -2.76 4.62 4.72
C VAL A 76 -4.06 5.38 4.58
N GLU A 77 -4.79 5.57 5.70
CA GLU A 77 -5.99 6.37 5.78
C GLU A 77 -5.95 7.22 7.06
N ASP A 78 -5.44 8.45 6.90
CA ASP A 78 -5.19 9.37 8.01
C ASP A 78 -6.47 9.82 8.72
N HIS A 79 -7.61 9.88 8.00
CA HIS A 79 -8.86 10.40 8.56
C HIS A 79 -9.42 9.52 9.68
N VAL A 80 -9.13 8.23 9.64
CA VAL A 80 -9.55 7.25 10.65
C VAL A 80 -8.38 6.62 11.39
N MET A 81 -7.16 7.11 11.18
CA MET A 81 -5.93 6.60 11.79
C MET A 81 -5.75 5.11 11.56
N LEU A 82 -5.93 4.67 10.31
CA LEU A 82 -5.72 3.29 9.86
C LEU A 82 -4.48 3.20 9.00
N THR A 83 -3.54 2.36 9.38
CA THR A 83 -2.40 1.95 8.55
C THR A 83 -2.31 0.44 8.53
N SER A 84 -2.04 -0.12 7.35
CA SER A 84 -1.73 -1.55 7.23
C SER A 84 -0.57 -1.80 6.28
N ALA A 85 0.12 -2.92 6.48
CA ALA A 85 1.09 -3.43 5.53
C ALA A 85 0.96 -4.95 5.45
N SER A 86 1.16 -5.50 4.26
CA SER A 86 1.12 -6.94 4.06
C SER A 86 2.18 -7.42 3.06
N GLY A 87 2.55 -8.68 3.20
CA GLY A 87 3.45 -9.35 2.27
C GLY A 87 2.77 -10.54 1.62
N TRP A 88 2.98 -10.68 0.30
CA TRP A 88 2.36 -11.71 -0.52
C TRP A 88 3.41 -12.46 -1.34
N SER A 89 3.19 -13.75 -1.55
CA SER A 89 4.03 -14.59 -2.41
C SER A 89 3.27 -15.84 -2.84
N GLY A 90 3.36 -16.21 -4.13
CA GLY A 90 2.68 -17.39 -4.67
C GLY A 90 1.18 -17.35 -4.45
N GLU A 91 0.56 -16.21 -4.73
CA GLU A 91 -0.87 -15.96 -4.62
C GLU A 91 -1.45 -16.06 -3.18
N LYS A 92 -0.59 -15.91 -2.16
CA LYS A 92 -1.00 -16.00 -0.77
C LYS A 92 -0.44 -14.85 0.05
N ARG A 93 -1.26 -14.34 0.97
CA ARG A 93 -0.80 -13.45 2.03
C ARG A 93 0.10 -14.25 2.98
N VAL A 94 1.33 -13.79 3.18
CA VAL A 94 2.35 -14.45 4.01
C VAL A 94 2.38 -13.84 5.41
N TRP A 95 2.18 -12.52 5.49
CA TRP A 95 2.12 -11.77 6.74
C TRP A 95 1.25 -10.51 6.56
N GLY A 96 0.78 -9.99 7.69
CA GLY A 96 0.08 -8.72 7.78
C GLY A 96 0.38 -8.02 9.10
N VAL A 97 0.37 -6.67 9.05
CA VAL A 97 0.47 -5.79 10.22
C VAL A 97 -0.54 -4.67 10.04
N GLU A 98 -1.38 -4.42 11.04
CA GLU A 98 -2.41 -3.40 11.02
C GLU A 98 -2.41 -2.60 12.32
N HIS A 99 -2.57 -1.30 12.17
CA HIS A 99 -2.89 -0.38 13.25
C HIS A 99 -4.19 0.37 12.90
N TYR A 100 -5.13 0.44 13.85
CA TYR A 100 -6.38 1.18 13.71
C TYR A 100 -6.64 2.03 14.97
N GLY A 101 -5.97 3.18 15.06
CA GLY A 101 -5.99 4.06 16.20
C GLY A 101 -7.35 4.69 16.43
N GLY A 102 -8.07 5.06 15.37
CA GLY A 102 -9.37 5.73 15.45
C GLY A 102 -10.48 4.89 16.08
N GLU A 103 -10.48 3.57 15.87
CA GLU A 103 -11.51 2.68 16.41
C GLU A 103 -11.00 1.84 17.60
N LYS A 104 -9.78 1.30 17.50
CA LYS A 104 -9.22 0.36 18.47
C LYS A 104 -8.25 1.01 19.47
N GLY A 105 -7.97 2.30 19.28
CA GLY A 105 -7.09 3.10 20.14
C GLY A 105 -5.61 3.08 19.73
N ILE A 106 -4.86 4.09 20.20
CA ILE A 106 -3.49 4.39 19.76
C ILE A 106 -2.42 3.35 20.16
N LEU A 107 -2.77 2.35 20.96
CA LEU A 107 -1.88 1.22 21.28
C LEU A 107 -2.20 -0.04 20.49
N HIS A 108 -3.23 0.01 19.63
CA HIS A 108 -3.61 -1.11 18.79
C HIS A 108 -2.47 -1.49 17.83
N LEU A 109 -2.19 -2.77 17.72
CA LEU A 109 -1.34 -3.34 16.67
C LEU A 109 -1.67 -4.82 16.53
N GLU A 110 -2.22 -5.19 15.39
CA GLU A 110 -2.40 -6.58 15.00
C GLU A 110 -1.27 -7.01 14.06
N ALA A 111 -0.74 -8.20 14.26
CA ALA A 111 0.32 -8.74 13.42
C ALA A 111 0.15 -10.25 13.29
N GLU A 112 0.21 -10.77 12.06
CA GLU A 112 -0.05 -12.17 11.75
C GLU A 112 0.90 -12.74 10.70
N GLY A 113 1.01 -14.06 10.64
CA GLY A 113 1.78 -14.78 9.65
C GLY A 113 3.30 -14.78 9.90
N ASN A 114 4.08 -14.99 8.83
CA ASN A 114 5.53 -15.06 8.89
C ASN A 114 6.13 -13.66 8.77
N LEU A 115 6.12 -12.90 9.86
CA LEU A 115 6.60 -11.52 9.91
C LEU A 115 8.06 -11.39 9.49
N PRO A 116 8.45 -10.30 8.77
CA PRO A 116 9.84 -10.00 8.44
C PRO A 116 10.71 -9.78 9.69
N ASP A 117 12.00 -10.06 9.57
CA ASP A 117 12.97 -9.90 10.66
C ASP A 117 13.03 -8.46 11.20
N GLU A 118 12.78 -7.46 10.34
CA GLU A 118 12.75 -6.04 10.69
C GLU A 118 11.61 -5.66 11.65
N PHE A 119 10.52 -6.43 11.67
CA PHE A 119 9.29 -6.09 12.39
C PHE A 119 9.55 -5.89 13.89
N GLY A 120 10.24 -6.83 14.56
CA GLY A 120 10.46 -6.75 16.00
C GLY A 120 11.16 -5.46 16.41
N ARG A 121 12.24 -5.09 15.71
CA ARG A 121 13.00 -3.86 15.96
C ARG A 121 12.17 -2.59 15.70
N ILE A 122 11.38 -2.58 14.62
CA ILE A 122 10.54 -1.43 14.28
C ILE A 122 9.42 -1.26 15.32
N ARG A 123 8.70 -2.32 15.63
CA ARG A 123 7.67 -2.34 16.67
C ARG A 123 8.20 -1.80 18.00
N ASP A 124 9.32 -2.34 18.49
CA ASP A 124 9.86 -1.99 19.79
C ASP A 124 10.31 -0.52 19.85
N LYS A 125 10.89 -0.01 18.76
CA LYS A 125 11.23 1.41 18.61
C LYS A 125 10.01 2.31 18.79
N PHE A 126 8.94 2.07 18.05
CA PHE A 126 7.76 2.95 18.05
C PHE A 126 6.94 2.81 19.34
N PHE A 127 6.83 1.61 19.91
CA PHE A 127 6.23 1.45 21.25
C PHE A 127 7.03 2.14 22.34
N ALA A 128 8.36 2.17 22.27
CA ALA A 128 9.18 2.94 23.21
C ALA A 128 8.92 4.45 23.08
N GLN A 129 8.78 4.98 21.85
CA GLN A 129 8.41 6.36 21.60
C GLN A 129 7.00 6.66 22.15
N GLN A 130 6.03 5.81 21.86
CA GLN A 130 4.65 5.93 22.35
C GLN A 130 4.61 5.96 23.88
N LYS A 131 5.35 5.08 24.53
CA LYS A 131 5.46 5.04 26.01
C LYS A 131 6.06 6.33 26.55
N SER A 132 7.11 6.86 25.93
CA SER A 132 7.77 8.09 26.34
C SER A 132 6.90 9.33 26.16
N ALA A 133 5.97 9.32 25.20
CA ALA A 133 5.05 10.40 24.93
C ALA A 133 3.79 10.37 25.82
N GLY A 134 3.58 9.35 26.64
CA GLY A 134 2.41 9.25 27.52
C GLY A 134 1.55 8.00 27.32
N SER A 135 2.03 7.02 26.54
CA SER A 135 1.36 5.76 26.25
C SER A 135 -0.03 6.00 25.60
N ALA A 136 -1.11 5.45 26.18
CA ALA A 136 -2.49 5.60 25.67
C ALA A 136 -3.06 7.03 25.81
N HIS A 137 -2.38 7.92 26.52
CA HIS A 137 -2.78 9.32 26.72
C HIS A 137 -1.90 10.33 25.95
N ALA A 138 -1.06 9.84 25.06
CA ALA A 138 -0.22 10.68 24.21
C ALA A 138 -1.06 11.44 23.18
N ASP A 139 -0.66 12.66 22.85
CA ASP A 139 -1.27 13.47 21.77
C ASP A 139 -0.79 13.03 20.38
N VAL A 140 0.21 12.13 20.32
CA VAL A 140 0.81 11.64 19.07
C VAL A 140 0.72 10.11 19.04
N ASP A 141 0.31 9.57 17.90
CA ASP A 141 0.21 8.14 17.65
C ASP A 141 1.45 7.64 16.90
N TYR A 142 2.45 7.16 17.65
CA TYR A 142 3.65 6.57 17.06
C TYR A 142 3.43 5.14 16.56
N VAL A 143 2.43 4.41 17.08
CA VAL A 143 2.13 3.05 16.65
C VAL A 143 1.61 3.01 15.23
N TYR A 144 0.92 4.08 14.81
CA TYR A 144 0.46 4.34 13.44
C TYR A 144 1.58 4.20 12.38
N GLU A 145 2.80 4.53 12.75
CA GLU A 145 3.97 4.51 11.86
C GLU A 145 4.50 3.10 11.54
N ILE A 146 4.15 2.10 12.36
CA ILE A 146 4.79 0.77 12.31
C ILE A 146 4.56 0.07 10.97
N PRO A 147 3.33 -0.03 10.43
CA PRO A 147 3.12 -0.70 9.15
C PRO A 147 3.83 -0.03 7.98
N ALA A 148 3.74 1.31 7.87
CA ALA A 148 4.39 2.07 6.80
C ALA A 148 5.92 1.99 6.88
N GLU A 149 6.49 2.05 8.09
CA GLU A 149 7.94 1.92 8.30
C GLU A 149 8.44 0.50 8.00
N LEU A 150 7.64 -0.54 8.31
CA LEU A 150 7.98 -1.91 7.93
C LEU A 150 8.02 -2.07 6.42
N ALA A 151 6.99 -1.58 5.72
CA ALA A 151 6.93 -1.62 4.26
C ALA A 151 8.09 -0.83 3.63
N ARG A 152 8.45 0.35 4.20
CA ARG A 152 9.64 1.11 3.79
C ARG A 152 10.94 0.34 4.02
N ALA A 153 11.09 -0.32 5.14
CA ALA A 153 12.32 -1.08 5.44
C ALA A 153 12.57 -2.20 4.43
N LEU A 154 11.50 -2.79 3.87
CA LEU A 154 11.56 -3.88 2.91
C LEU A 154 11.77 -3.40 1.47
N THR A 155 11.13 -2.28 1.09
CA THR A 155 11.07 -1.81 -0.31
C THR A 155 11.94 -0.61 -0.60
N GLY A 156 12.25 0.19 0.43
CA GLY A 156 12.89 1.50 0.33
C GLY A 156 11.91 2.65 0.09
N PHE A 157 10.64 2.36 -0.25
CA PHE A 157 9.63 3.37 -0.58
C PHE A 157 8.71 3.69 0.60
N ARG A 158 8.39 4.97 0.75
CA ARG A 158 7.35 5.46 1.64
C ARG A 158 6.64 6.65 0.99
N HIS A 159 5.32 6.69 1.05
CA HIS A 159 4.47 7.64 0.33
C HIS A 159 4.67 9.12 0.72
N ASP A 160 5.14 9.39 1.94
CA ASP A 160 5.35 10.72 2.53
C ASP A 160 6.82 11.15 2.57
N GLN A 161 7.71 10.42 1.90
CA GLN A 161 9.15 10.69 1.88
C GLN A 161 9.72 10.63 0.48
N ASP A 162 10.63 11.55 0.18
CA ASP A 162 11.41 11.49 -1.05
C ASP A 162 12.26 10.24 -1.09
N MET A 163 12.28 9.57 -2.24
CA MET A 163 13.14 8.43 -2.47
C MET A 163 14.35 8.83 -3.32
N PRO A 164 15.57 8.86 -2.75
CA PRO A 164 16.77 9.18 -3.52
C PRO A 164 16.97 8.21 -4.71
N GLY A 165 17.33 8.75 -5.87
CA GLY A 165 17.62 7.96 -7.07
C GLY A 165 16.42 7.70 -7.98
N MET A 166 15.23 8.19 -7.65
CA MET A 166 14.14 8.30 -8.61
C MET A 166 14.42 9.46 -9.58
N GLY A 167 14.02 9.29 -10.86
CA GLY A 167 14.16 10.33 -11.87
C GLY A 167 13.31 11.57 -11.60
N MET A 168 13.35 12.57 -12.49
CA MET A 168 12.57 13.81 -12.33
C MET A 168 11.05 13.61 -12.49
N GLN A 169 10.63 12.64 -13.29
CA GLN A 169 9.22 12.27 -13.47
C GLN A 169 9.12 10.74 -13.41
N PRO A 170 9.19 10.15 -12.20
CA PRO A 170 9.31 8.72 -12.08
C PRO A 170 7.97 7.98 -12.22
N TYR A 171 6.84 8.68 -12.04
CA TYR A 171 5.52 8.06 -11.95
C TYR A 171 4.84 8.03 -13.31
N GLU A 172 4.71 6.86 -13.91
CA GLU A 172 3.93 6.65 -15.12
C GLU A 172 2.45 6.54 -14.78
N VAL A 173 1.63 7.35 -15.44
CA VAL A 173 0.19 7.41 -15.22
C VAL A 173 -0.48 6.21 -15.88
N LEU A 174 -1.30 5.50 -15.09
CA LEU A 174 -2.12 4.39 -15.54
C LEU A 174 -3.60 4.79 -15.55
N GLU A 175 -4.35 4.20 -16.48
CA GLU A 175 -5.79 4.43 -16.60
C GLU A 175 -6.54 3.13 -16.93
N PRO A 176 -7.83 3.04 -16.60
CA PRO A 176 -8.68 1.97 -17.11
C PRO A 176 -8.71 1.97 -18.63
N PRO A 177 -8.78 0.79 -19.30
CA PRO A 177 -9.01 0.70 -20.74
C PRO A 177 -10.22 1.52 -21.20
N GLN A 178 -10.15 2.12 -22.41
CA GLN A 178 -11.20 3.03 -22.90
C GLN A 178 -12.60 2.40 -22.96
N GLU A 179 -12.69 1.12 -23.24
CA GLU A 179 -13.94 0.36 -23.24
C GLU A 179 -14.66 0.37 -21.89
N TYR A 180 -13.92 0.48 -20.77
CA TYR A 180 -14.49 0.60 -19.42
C TYR A 180 -14.85 2.04 -19.04
N LYS A 181 -14.22 3.05 -19.66
CA LYS A 181 -14.56 4.48 -19.43
C LYS A 181 -15.98 4.83 -19.89
N GLN A 182 -16.52 4.09 -20.87
CA GLN A 182 -17.86 4.30 -21.41
C GLN A 182 -18.99 3.60 -20.63
N GLN A 183 -18.69 2.63 -19.79
CA GLN A 183 -19.68 1.76 -19.14
C GLN A 183 -20.00 2.09 -17.67
N ILE A 184 -19.72 3.21 -17.10
CA ILE A 184 -19.93 3.57 -15.68
C ILE A 184 -18.59 3.87 -15.02
N ALA A 185 -18.51 5.00 -14.30
CA ALA A 185 -17.33 5.39 -13.55
C ALA A 185 -16.61 4.17 -12.96
N PHE A 186 -15.44 3.86 -13.48
CA PHE A 186 -14.63 2.66 -13.16
C PHE A 186 -14.46 2.47 -11.65
N GLN A 187 -14.24 3.55 -10.90
CA GLN A 187 -14.17 3.52 -9.44
C GLN A 187 -15.40 2.89 -8.81
N SER A 188 -16.62 3.19 -9.33
CA SER A 188 -17.85 2.62 -8.80
C SER A 188 -18.10 1.16 -9.22
N ALA A 189 -17.50 0.71 -10.33
CA ALA A 189 -17.57 -0.70 -10.75
C ALA A 189 -16.51 -1.54 -10.04
N TRP A 190 -15.31 -1.02 -9.90
CA TRP A 190 -14.21 -1.65 -9.20
C TRP A 190 -14.49 -1.77 -7.69
N SER A 191 -14.94 -0.69 -7.05
CA SER A 191 -15.40 -0.69 -5.64
C SER A 191 -16.61 -1.62 -5.41
N ARG A 192 -17.49 -1.82 -6.41
CA ARG A 192 -18.61 -2.77 -6.30
C ARG A 192 -18.18 -4.22 -6.45
N MET A 193 -17.20 -4.49 -7.31
CA MET A 193 -16.62 -5.84 -7.46
C MET A 193 -15.95 -6.29 -6.16
N VAL A 194 -15.15 -5.40 -5.56
CA VAL A 194 -14.48 -5.61 -4.27
C VAL A 194 -15.46 -5.82 -3.12
N ARG A 195 -16.57 -5.02 -3.06
CA ARG A 195 -17.59 -5.18 -2.00
C ARG A 195 -18.43 -6.45 -2.14
N ARG A 196 -18.65 -6.95 -3.36
CA ARG A 196 -19.35 -8.23 -3.55
C ARG A 196 -18.53 -9.40 -3.00
N GLU A 197 -17.24 -9.43 -3.25
CA GLU A 197 -16.37 -10.51 -2.75
C GLU A 197 -16.23 -10.52 -1.23
N ARG A 198 -16.28 -9.35 -0.55
CA ARG A 198 -16.34 -9.29 0.94
C ARG A 198 -17.65 -9.84 1.51
N ASN A 199 -18.78 -9.70 0.81
CA ASN A 199 -20.08 -10.19 1.30
C ASN A 199 -20.34 -11.67 1.00
N ASP A 200 -19.64 -12.26 0.04
CA ASP A 200 -19.76 -13.68 -0.29
C ASP A 200 -18.79 -14.58 0.52
N ALA A 201 -17.95 -13.97 1.37
CA ALA A 201 -16.94 -14.65 2.21
C ALA A 201 -17.36 -14.81 3.69
N TYR A 202 -18.66 -14.49 4.04
CA TYR A 202 -19.23 -14.71 5.37
C TYR A 202 -20.43 -15.64 5.34
#